data_1277188e507bcd5c9c7b82f475f1a520
#
_entry.id   1277188e507bcd5c9c7b82f475f1a520
#
_cell.length_a   1.000
_cell.length_b   1.000
_cell.length_c   1.000
_cell.angle_alpha   90.00
_cell.angle_beta   90.00
_cell.angle_gamma   90.00
#
_symmetry.space_group_name_H-M   'P 1'
#
loop_
_entity.id
_entity.type
_entity.pdbx_description
1 polymer ?
#
loop_
_entity_poly.entity_id
_entity_poly.type
_entity_poly.pdbx_seq_one_letter_code
_entity_poly.pdbx_strand_id
1 'polypeptide(L)'
;MNVESSTLIALKRQVAAMERRAPVGKAVRVATGHGDIDSALGGGIARGRLHEIFAAEQGDAGSATGFAGMLSIRLGGGVVWLREESAVRGGGHLHGPGLVEIGVDPTRLLLGFLPDPLSVLRAAADVVRCAGVGVAVIELHRDLKVLDLTASRRLALAAEESGVAALLLRIAATPVASAADTRWAVRSCASQPLPANAPGHPTFDLELLRQRGRGADGRWQVEWNREQAVFTSPTPSGAVVAVPARRPAAAPIPLRRAG
;
A
#
# COMPACT_ATOMS: atom_id res chain seq x y z
N MET A 1 -44.55 -18.96 2.65
CA MET A 1 -44.01 -18.09 1.55
C MET A 1 -42.61 -17.70 1.93
N ASN A 2 -41.62 -18.22 1.19
CA ASN A 2 -40.23 -18.40 1.62
C ASN A 2 -39.40 -17.11 1.73
N VAL A 3 -39.00 -16.76 2.95
CA VAL A 3 -38.04 -15.68 3.25
C VAL A 3 -36.65 -15.97 2.60
N GLU A 4 -36.29 -17.26 2.50
CA GLU A 4 -35.03 -17.69 1.84
C GLU A 4 -34.95 -17.32 0.36
N SER A 5 -36.07 -17.39 -0.39
CA SER A 5 -36.11 -17.04 -1.82
C SER A 5 -35.89 -15.54 -2.05
N SER A 6 -36.39 -14.69 -1.16
CA SER A 6 -36.24 -13.22 -1.27
C SER A 6 -34.81 -12.80 -1.00
N THR A 7 -34.13 -13.38 -0.03
CA THR A 7 -32.75 -13.13 0.32
C THR A 7 -31.80 -13.59 -0.81
N LEU A 8 -32.07 -14.75 -1.39
CA LEU A 8 -31.29 -15.29 -2.52
C LEU A 8 -31.45 -14.44 -3.78
N ILE A 9 -32.64 -13.92 -4.04
CA ILE A 9 -32.92 -12.99 -5.17
C ILE A 9 -32.23 -11.65 -4.93
N ALA A 10 -32.26 -11.12 -3.71
CA ALA A 10 -31.54 -9.90 -3.34
C ALA A 10 -30.03 -10.07 -3.51
N LEU A 11 -29.49 -11.19 -3.06
CA LEU A 11 -28.05 -11.51 -3.19
C LEU A 11 -27.66 -11.66 -4.68
N LYS A 12 -28.45 -12.36 -5.47
CA LYS A 12 -28.25 -12.48 -6.93
C LYS A 12 -28.31 -11.13 -7.64
N ARG A 13 -29.23 -10.24 -7.26
CA ARG A 13 -29.29 -8.87 -7.79
C ARG A 13 -28.09 -8.03 -7.38
N GLN A 14 -27.62 -8.19 -6.16
CA GLN A 14 -26.42 -7.51 -5.65
C GLN A 14 -25.17 -8.01 -6.37
N VAL A 15 -25.03 -9.31 -6.57
CA VAL A 15 -23.95 -9.91 -7.38
C VAL A 15 -24.04 -9.44 -8.83
N ALA A 16 -25.21 -9.47 -9.46
CA ALA A 16 -25.39 -8.99 -10.84
C ALA A 16 -25.19 -7.46 -10.98
N ALA A 17 -25.45 -6.68 -9.93
CA ALA A 17 -25.11 -5.24 -9.91
C ALA A 17 -23.60 -5.00 -9.79
N MET A 18 -22.87 -5.90 -9.10
CA MET A 18 -21.41 -5.90 -9.01
C MET A 18 -20.73 -6.42 -10.29
N GLU A 19 -21.39 -7.32 -11.03
CA GLU A 19 -20.92 -7.89 -12.30
C GLU A 19 -21.04 -6.96 -13.51
N ARG A 20 -21.59 -5.74 -13.37
CA ARG A 20 -21.63 -4.78 -14.47
C ARG A 20 -20.20 -4.38 -14.85
N ARG A 21 -19.69 -5.02 -15.89
CA ARG A 21 -18.40 -4.79 -16.53
C ARG A 21 -18.19 -3.31 -16.79
N ALA A 22 -17.13 -2.76 -16.18
CA ALA A 22 -16.58 -1.51 -16.69
C ALA A 22 -16.10 -1.76 -18.14
N PRO A 23 -16.40 -0.86 -19.09
CA PRO A 23 -15.93 -1.03 -20.47
C PRO A 23 -14.42 -1.10 -20.49
N VAL A 24 -13.86 -1.98 -21.35
CA VAL A 24 -12.44 -2.05 -21.69
C VAL A 24 -12.06 -0.71 -22.30
N GLY A 25 -11.70 0.23 -21.45
CA GLY A 25 -11.33 1.61 -21.77
C GLY A 25 -10.02 1.95 -21.04
N LYS A 26 -9.54 3.17 -21.31
CA LYS A 26 -8.37 3.73 -20.63
C LYS A 26 -8.49 3.48 -19.11
N ALA A 27 -7.51 2.82 -18.50
CA ALA A 27 -7.55 2.45 -17.09
C ALA A 27 -7.88 3.67 -16.22
N VAL A 28 -8.87 3.53 -15.35
CA VAL A 28 -9.23 4.57 -14.38
C VAL A 28 -8.07 4.72 -13.41
N ARG A 29 -7.54 5.94 -13.30
CA ARG A 29 -6.45 6.25 -12.38
C ARG A 29 -7.01 6.87 -11.10
N VAL A 30 -6.41 6.50 -10.00
CA VAL A 30 -6.75 7.00 -8.66
C VAL A 30 -5.53 7.72 -8.11
N ALA A 31 -5.70 8.99 -7.79
CA ALA A 31 -4.63 9.78 -7.20
C ALA A 31 -4.18 9.16 -5.87
N THR A 32 -2.88 9.05 -5.67
CA THR A 32 -2.29 8.62 -4.38
C THR A 32 -2.43 9.70 -3.33
N GLY A 33 -2.52 10.95 -3.76
CA GLY A 33 -2.52 12.17 -2.95
C GLY A 33 -1.17 12.87 -2.93
N HIS A 34 -0.10 12.18 -3.31
CA HIS A 34 1.23 12.77 -3.45
C HIS A 34 1.43 13.29 -4.89
N GLY A 35 1.51 14.61 -5.05
CA GLY A 35 1.50 15.26 -6.37
C GLY A 35 2.58 14.76 -7.33
N ASP A 36 3.81 14.56 -6.84
CA ASP A 36 4.93 14.13 -7.70
C ASP A 36 4.74 12.66 -8.13
N ILE A 37 4.26 11.78 -7.23
CA ILE A 37 3.94 10.39 -7.56
C ILE A 37 2.81 10.36 -8.59
N ASP A 38 1.76 11.12 -8.36
CA ASP A 38 0.61 11.17 -9.28
C ASP A 38 1.01 11.71 -10.66
N SER A 39 1.90 12.70 -10.70
CA SER A 39 2.46 13.25 -11.94
C SER A 39 3.33 12.21 -12.66
N ALA A 40 4.23 11.51 -11.96
CA ALA A 40 5.07 10.45 -12.51
C ALA A 40 4.19 9.32 -13.08
N LEU A 41 3.13 8.94 -12.38
CA LEU A 41 2.18 7.91 -12.82
C LEU A 41 1.22 8.39 -13.92
N GLY A 42 1.17 9.68 -14.21
CA GLY A 42 0.23 10.26 -15.18
C GLY A 42 -1.21 10.28 -14.67
N GLY A 43 -1.39 10.67 -13.41
CA GLY A 43 -2.67 10.86 -12.74
C GLY A 43 -2.98 9.84 -11.64
N GLY A 44 -1.97 9.13 -11.15
CA GLY A 44 -2.11 8.18 -10.04
C GLY A 44 -2.05 6.70 -10.44
N ILE A 45 -2.34 5.82 -9.48
CA ILE A 45 -2.30 4.37 -9.65
C ILE A 45 -3.50 3.88 -10.48
N ALA A 46 -3.30 2.93 -11.38
CA ALA A 46 -4.33 2.46 -12.28
C ALA A 46 -5.16 1.34 -11.67
N ARG A 47 -6.50 1.43 -11.71
CA ARG A 47 -7.40 0.30 -11.45
C ARG A 47 -7.35 -0.69 -12.60
N GLY A 48 -7.73 -1.94 -12.35
CA GLY A 48 -7.73 -2.97 -13.37
C GLY A 48 -6.33 -3.27 -13.89
N ARG A 49 -5.31 -3.16 -13.05
CA ARG A 49 -3.91 -3.42 -13.38
C ARG A 49 -3.23 -4.22 -12.29
N LEU A 50 -2.16 -4.91 -12.68
CA LEU A 50 -1.24 -5.58 -11.77
C LEU A 50 -0.15 -4.61 -11.35
N HIS A 51 0.05 -4.43 -10.05
CA HIS A 51 1.11 -3.63 -9.44
C HIS A 51 1.96 -4.52 -8.54
N GLU A 52 3.27 -4.47 -8.67
CA GLU A 52 4.19 -5.19 -7.79
C GLU A 52 4.77 -4.26 -6.74
N ILE A 53 4.80 -4.74 -5.50
CA ILE A 53 5.33 -4.04 -4.32
C ILE A 53 6.38 -4.94 -3.70
N PHE A 54 7.63 -4.49 -3.67
CA PHE A 54 8.75 -5.26 -3.15
C PHE A 54 9.23 -4.71 -1.82
N ALA A 55 9.36 -5.59 -0.82
CA ALA A 55 10.26 -5.43 0.30
C ALA A 55 11.47 -6.31 0.02
N ALA A 56 12.61 -5.72 -0.30
CA ALA A 56 13.82 -6.48 -0.62
C ALA A 56 14.35 -7.25 0.59
N GLU A 57 14.19 -6.67 1.78
CA GLU A 57 14.59 -7.26 3.04
C GLU A 57 13.38 -7.62 3.89
N GLN A 58 13.54 -8.65 4.73
CA GLN A 58 12.49 -9.06 5.68
C GLN A 58 12.13 -7.93 6.67
N GLY A 59 13.08 -7.07 7.00
CA GLY A 59 12.87 -5.91 7.88
C GLY A 59 11.88 -4.88 7.31
N ASP A 60 11.76 -4.80 6.00
CA ASP A 60 10.84 -3.88 5.32
C ASP A 60 9.44 -4.48 5.08
N ALA A 61 9.23 -5.75 5.48
CA ALA A 61 7.96 -6.45 5.26
C ALA A 61 6.76 -5.68 5.83
N GLY A 62 6.88 -5.16 7.06
CA GLY A 62 5.83 -4.35 7.70
C GLY A 62 5.49 -3.09 6.92
N SER A 63 6.51 -2.40 6.41
CA SER A 63 6.34 -1.18 5.60
C SER A 63 5.66 -1.47 4.26
N ALA A 64 6.09 -2.53 3.56
CA ALA A 64 5.46 -2.92 2.29
C ALA A 64 4.02 -3.41 2.48
N THR A 65 3.74 -4.14 3.57
CA THR A 65 2.39 -4.57 3.96
C THR A 65 1.50 -3.35 4.28
N GLY A 66 2.00 -2.41 5.08
CA GLY A 66 1.31 -1.15 5.37
C GLY A 66 1.02 -0.34 4.12
N PHE A 67 2.01 -0.18 3.24
CA PHE A 67 1.85 0.51 1.96
C PHE A 67 0.79 -0.15 1.07
N ALA A 68 0.78 -1.49 0.96
CA ALA A 68 -0.24 -2.23 0.22
C ALA A 68 -1.65 -2.02 0.80
N GLY A 69 -1.78 -2.03 2.14
CA GLY A 69 -3.03 -1.72 2.84
C GLY A 69 -3.54 -0.31 2.56
N MET A 70 -2.68 0.69 2.70
CA MET A 70 -3.00 2.10 2.42
C MET A 70 -3.35 2.32 0.94
N LEU A 71 -2.62 1.68 0.03
CA LEU A 71 -2.91 1.75 -1.38
C LEU A 71 -4.26 1.10 -1.72
N SER A 72 -4.63 0.00 -1.03
CA SER A 72 -5.93 -0.63 -1.18
C SER A 72 -7.08 0.29 -0.73
N ILE A 73 -6.88 1.10 0.32
CA ILE A 73 -7.84 2.13 0.76
C ILE A 73 -8.05 3.15 -0.37
N ARG A 74 -6.97 3.65 -0.97
CA ARG A 74 -7.04 4.60 -2.10
C ARG A 74 -7.79 4.02 -3.29
N LEU A 75 -7.46 2.80 -3.67
CA LEU A 75 -8.11 2.09 -4.77
C LEU A 75 -9.60 1.81 -4.48
N GLY A 76 -9.96 1.58 -3.21
CA GLY A 76 -11.34 1.41 -2.76
C GLY A 76 -11.98 0.10 -3.22
N GLY A 77 -13.19 -0.15 -2.72
CA GLY A 77 -13.91 -1.41 -2.92
C GLY A 77 -13.63 -2.41 -1.80
N GLY A 78 -14.13 -3.64 -1.93
CA GLY A 78 -13.78 -4.75 -1.04
C GLY A 78 -12.36 -5.22 -1.30
N VAL A 79 -11.65 -5.60 -0.25
CA VAL A 79 -10.27 -6.09 -0.31
C VAL A 79 -10.24 -7.57 -0.01
N VAL A 80 -9.63 -8.37 -0.89
CA VAL A 80 -9.30 -9.76 -0.61
C VAL A 80 -7.79 -9.86 -0.49
N TRP A 81 -7.31 -10.27 0.68
CA TRP A 81 -5.88 -10.43 0.96
C TRP A 81 -5.55 -11.91 1.09
N LEU A 82 -4.76 -12.41 0.15
CA LEU A 82 -4.34 -13.81 0.08
C LEU A 82 -2.90 -13.94 0.56
N ARG A 83 -2.66 -14.87 1.48
CA ARG A 83 -1.35 -15.14 2.07
C ARG A 83 -1.07 -16.64 2.12
N GLU A 84 0.19 -16.98 2.06
CA GLU A 84 0.64 -18.32 2.37
C GLU A 84 0.68 -18.54 3.89
N GLU A 85 0.25 -19.71 4.38
CA GLU A 85 0.30 -20.07 5.80
C GLU A 85 1.72 -20.01 6.39
N SER A 86 2.73 -20.33 5.59
CA SER A 86 4.13 -20.22 5.99
C SER A 86 4.56 -18.77 6.26
N ALA A 87 3.95 -17.79 5.59
CA ALA A 87 4.18 -16.38 5.84
C ALA A 87 3.81 -15.97 7.27
N VAL A 88 2.76 -16.59 7.81
CA VAL A 88 2.34 -16.38 9.21
C VAL A 88 3.40 -16.87 10.18
N ARG A 89 4.02 -18.02 9.90
CA ARG A 89 5.09 -18.57 10.76
C ARG A 89 6.38 -17.75 10.73
N GLY A 90 6.68 -17.10 9.59
CA GLY A 90 7.91 -16.31 9.42
C GLY A 90 7.76 -14.81 9.68
N GLY A 91 6.59 -14.24 9.47
CA GLY A 91 6.31 -12.80 9.54
C GLY A 91 5.14 -12.40 10.43
N GLY A 92 4.49 -13.36 11.09
CA GLY A 92 3.34 -13.12 11.94
C GLY A 92 2.02 -12.89 11.17
N HIS A 93 0.96 -12.73 11.95
CA HIS A 93 -0.37 -12.37 11.42
C HIS A 93 -0.43 -10.89 11.03
N LEU A 94 -1.31 -10.56 10.09
CA LEU A 94 -1.71 -9.17 9.90
C LEU A 94 -2.36 -8.67 11.20
N HIS A 95 -1.81 -7.60 11.75
CA HIS A 95 -2.30 -7.03 13.01
C HIS A 95 -3.58 -6.22 12.75
N GLY A 96 -4.73 -6.82 13.05
CA GLY A 96 -6.05 -6.22 12.79
C GLY A 96 -6.20 -4.80 13.35
N PRO A 97 -5.86 -4.52 14.62
CA PRO A 97 -5.89 -3.15 15.15
C PRO A 97 -5.02 -2.17 14.37
N GLY A 98 -3.81 -2.58 13.95
CA GLY A 98 -2.94 -1.74 13.13
C GLY A 98 -3.51 -1.46 11.74
N LEU A 99 -4.21 -2.42 11.13
CA LEU A 99 -4.92 -2.18 9.86
C LEU A 99 -6.05 -1.17 10.03
N VAL A 100 -6.82 -1.26 11.11
CA VAL A 100 -7.86 -0.27 11.45
C VAL A 100 -7.23 1.09 11.72
N GLU A 101 -6.11 1.13 12.39
CA GLU A 101 -5.39 2.36 12.69
C GLU A 101 -4.94 3.10 11.42
N ILE A 102 -4.53 2.42 10.39
CA ILE A 102 -4.19 3.04 9.09
C ILE A 102 -5.42 3.35 8.23
N GLY A 103 -6.62 2.98 8.66
CA GLY A 103 -7.90 3.30 8.01
C GLY A 103 -8.50 2.16 7.18
N VAL A 104 -8.00 0.92 7.30
CA VAL A 104 -8.64 -0.24 6.65
C VAL A 104 -9.95 -0.57 7.38
N ASP A 105 -11.05 -0.62 6.63
CA ASP A 105 -12.34 -1.05 7.13
C ASP A 105 -12.37 -2.60 7.22
N PRO A 106 -12.42 -3.18 8.43
CA PRO A 106 -12.41 -4.63 8.61
C PRO A 106 -13.64 -5.32 8.02
N THR A 107 -14.76 -4.61 7.86
CA THR A 107 -15.98 -5.17 7.24
C THR A 107 -15.83 -5.36 5.74
N ARG A 108 -14.82 -4.76 5.14
CA ARG A 108 -14.51 -4.82 3.71
C ARG A 108 -13.25 -5.62 3.40
N LEU A 109 -12.65 -6.26 4.41
CA LEU A 109 -11.43 -7.04 4.28
C LEU A 109 -11.72 -8.53 4.47
N LEU A 110 -11.43 -9.33 3.46
CA LEU A 110 -11.43 -10.78 3.53
C LEU A 110 -9.97 -11.28 3.53
N LEU A 111 -9.59 -12.04 4.55
CA LEU A 111 -8.28 -12.69 4.63
C LEU A 111 -8.38 -14.16 4.24
N GLY A 112 -7.58 -14.56 3.26
CA GLY A 112 -7.45 -15.94 2.82
C GLY A 112 -6.06 -16.49 3.12
N PHE A 113 -6.00 -17.64 3.78
CA PHE A 113 -4.74 -18.36 4.07
C PHE A 113 -4.68 -19.62 3.24
N LEU A 114 -3.61 -19.81 2.49
CA LEU A 114 -3.44 -20.93 1.57
C LEU A 114 -2.18 -21.73 1.93
N PRO A 115 -2.16 -23.03 1.69
CA PRO A 115 -1.08 -23.90 2.17
C PRO A 115 0.27 -23.64 1.47
N ASP A 116 0.25 -23.18 0.23
CA ASP A 116 1.45 -23.01 -0.62
C ASP A 116 1.30 -21.88 -1.65
N PRO A 117 2.42 -21.40 -2.22
CA PRO A 117 2.40 -20.29 -3.19
C PRO A 117 1.58 -20.58 -4.45
N LEU A 118 1.53 -21.82 -4.93
CA LEU A 118 0.76 -22.17 -6.12
C LEU A 118 -0.74 -22.06 -5.84
N SER A 119 -1.18 -22.49 -4.66
CA SER A 119 -2.56 -22.33 -4.17
C SER A 119 -2.92 -20.84 -4.04
N VAL A 120 -2.01 -20.00 -3.52
CA VAL A 120 -2.19 -18.53 -3.48
C VAL A 120 -2.39 -17.98 -4.90
N LEU A 121 -1.55 -18.36 -5.86
CA LEU A 121 -1.67 -17.88 -7.24
C LEU A 121 -2.95 -18.35 -7.95
N ARG A 122 -3.42 -19.57 -7.68
CA ARG A 122 -4.70 -20.09 -8.20
C ARG A 122 -5.88 -19.31 -7.63
N ALA A 123 -5.95 -19.16 -6.30
CA ALA A 123 -6.98 -18.36 -5.65
C ALA A 123 -6.93 -16.90 -6.12
N ALA A 124 -5.75 -16.33 -6.28
CA ALA A 124 -5.58 -14.97 -6.79
C ALA A 124 -6.16 -14.80 -8.21
N ALA A 125 -5.95 -15.80 -9.09
CA ALA A 125 -6.52 -15.76 -10.43
C ALA A 125 -8.06 -15.76 -10.42
N ASP A 126 -8.69 -16.43 -9.48
CA ASP A 126 -10.14 -16.46 -9.32
C ASP A 126 -10.65 -15.16 -8.69
N VAL A 127 -9.98 -14.69 -7.63
CA VAL A 127 -10.32 -13.42 -6.95
C VAL A 127 -10.20 -12.24 -7.91
N VAL A 128 -9.13 -12.15 -8.69
CA VAL A 128 -8.91 -11.06 -9.65
C VAL A 128 -9.96 -11.06 -10.76
N ARG A 129 -10.57 -12.19 -11.11
CA ARG A 129 -11.67 -12.27 -12.07
C ARG A 129 -13.03 -11.84 -11.50
N CYS A 130 -13.16 -11.77 -10.19
CA CYS A 130 -14.40 -11.42 -9.51
C CYS A 130 -14.61 -9.89 -9.52
N ALA A 131 -15.41 -9.36 -10.44
CA ALA A 131 -15.64 -7.91 -10.57
C ALA A 131 -16.26 -7.25 -9.32
N GLY A 132 -16.78 -8.05 -8.37
CA GLY A 132 -17.25 -7.55 -7.07
C GLY A 132 -16.14 -7.19 -6.09
N VAL A 133 -14.89 -7.60 -6.36
CA VAL A 133 -13.71 -7.26 -5.58
C VAL A 133 -13.13 -5.95 -6.08
N GLY A 134 -12.78 -5.04 -5.19
CA GLY A 134 -12.09 -3.80 -5.55
C GLY A 134 -10.59 -4.00 -5.71
N VAL A 135 -9.97 -4.69 -4.76
CA VAL A 135 -8.54 -4.93 -4.69
C VAL A 135 -8.24 -6.36 -4.25
N ALA A 136 -7.37 -7.03 -4.97
CA ALA A 136 -6.78 -8.30 -4.58
C ALA A 136 -5.33 -8.06 -4.14
N VAL A 137 -5.02 -8.27 -2.86
CA VAL A 137 -3.63 -8.27 -2.35
C VAL A 137 -3.15 -9.70 -2.32
N ILE A 138 -2.05 -9.97 -3.03
CA ILE A 138 -1.47 -11.30 -3.21
C ILE A 138 -0.09 -11.29 -2.57
N GLU A 139 0.02 -11.80 -1.36
CA GLU A 139 1.27 -11.76 -0.59
C GLU A 139 2.05 -13.06 -0.76
N LEU A 140 3.26 -12.91 -1.30
CA LEU A 140 4.19 -14.03 -1.55
C LEU A 140 5.56 -13.69 -1.00
N HIS A 141 6.19 -14.66 -0.37
CA HIS A 141 7.50 -14.54 0.25
C HIS A 141 8.57 -15.24 -0.58
N ARG A 142 9.76 -14.64 -0.65
CA ARG A 142 10.95 -15.14 -1.35
C ARG A 142 10.79 -15.22 -2.86
N ASP A 143 11.84 -15.65 -3.52
CA ASP A 143 11.83 -15.90 -4.96
C ASP A 143 11.15 -17.25 -5.25
N LEU A 144 10.14 -17.22 -6.11
CA LEU A 144 9.29 -18.36 -6.42
C LEU A 144 9.35 -18.68 -7.92
N LYS A 145 9.78 -19.88 -8.27
CA LYS A 145 9.81 -20.35 -9.67
C LYS A 145 8.42 -20.38 -10.32
N VAL A 146 7.37 -20.60 -9.53
CA VAL A 146 5.97 -20.65 -10.00
C VAL A 146 5.41 -19.27 -10.39
N LEU A 147 6.04 -18.19 -9.93
CA LEU A 147 5.69 -16.82 -10.30
C LEU A 147 6.59 -16.35 -11.44
N ASP A 148 6.35 -16.87 -12.62
CA ASP A 148 7.03 -16.50 -13.86
C ASP A 148 6.29 -15.38 -14.63
N LEU A 149 6.84 -15.02 -15.79
CA LEU A 149 6.21 -14.03 -16.69
C LEU A 149 4.80 -14.46 -17.12
N THR A 150 4.57 -15.77 -17.30
CA THR A 150 3.27 -16.31 -17.71
C THR A 150 2.23 -16.16 -16.61
N ALA A 151 2.59 -16.48 -15.36
CA ALA A 151 1.72 -16.31 -14.21
C ALA A 151 1.36 -14.84 -14.00
N SER A 152 2.34 -13.93 -14.03
CA SER A 152 2.10 -12.50 -13.90
C SER A 152 1.26 -11.93 -15.06
N ARG A 153 1.44 -12.42 -16.30
CA ARG A 153 0.63 -12.02 -17.46
C ARG A 153 -0.82 -12.47 -17.31
N ARG A 154 -1.09 -13.67 -16.79
CA ARG A 154 -2.45 -14.15 -16.51
C ARG A 154 -3.17 -13.27 -15.49
N LEU A 155 -2.49 -12.89 -14.40
CA LEU A 155 -3.02 -11.97 -13.41
C LEU A 155 -3.28 -10.57 -14.00
N ALA A 156 -2.36 -10.04 -14.79
CA ALA A 156 -2.49 -8.74 -15.43
C ALA A 156 -3.69 -8.69 -16.39
N LEU A 157 -3.86 -9.73 -17.23
CA LEU A 157 -5.01 -9.82 -18.15
C LEU A 157 -6.33 -9.96 -17.39
N ALA A 158 -6.38 -10.80 -16.35
CA ALA A 158 -7.57 -10.93 -15.52
C ALA A 158 -7.94 -9.60 -14.83
N ALA A 159 -6.96 -8.84 -14.35
CA ALA A 159 -7.16 -7.51 -13.78
C ALA A 159 -7.71 -6.51 -14.83
N GLU A 160 -7.15 -6.52 -16.04
CA GLU A 160 -7.63 -5.68 -17.15
C GLU A 160 -9.09 -6.00 -17.53
N GLU A 161 -9.47 -7.26 -17.54
CA GLU A 161 -10.81 -7.71 -17.90
C GLU A 161 -11.86 -7.42 -16.83
N SER A 162 -11.51 -7.61 -15.56
CA SER A 162 -12.44 -7.47 -14.43
C SER A 162 -12.53 -6.04 -13.87
N GLY A 163 -11.47 -5.23 -14.05
CA GLY A 163 -11.33 -3.92 -13.40
C GLY A 163 -10.79 -3.99 -11.96
N VAL A 164 -10.51 -5.20 -11.44
CA VAL A 164 -9.93 -5.41 -10.11
C VAL A 164 -8.48 -4.97 -10.11
N ALA A 165 -8.06 -4.19 -9.12
CA ALA A 165 -6.65 -3.88 -8.94
C ALA A 165 -5.94 -5.05 -8.23
N ALA A 166 -4.89 -5.58 -8.84
CA ALA A 166 -4.09 -6.65 -8.25
C ALA A 166 -2.78 -6.07 -7.68
N LEU A 167 -2.59 -6.16 -6.37
CA LEU A 167 -1.37 -5.77 -5.66
C LEU A 167 -0.57 -7.03 -5.32
N LEU A 168 0.49 -7.28 -6.04
CA LEU A 168 1.39 -8.42 -5.81
C LEU A 168 2.50 -7.97 -4.84
N LEU A 169 2.34 -8.34 -3.58
CA LEU A 169 3.28 -8.02 -2.50
C LEU A 169 4.36 -9.11 -2.43
N ARG A 170 5.59 -8.71 -2.62
CA ARG A 170 6.78 -9.57 -2.69
C ARG A 170 7.72 -9.28 -1.54
N ILE A 171 7.75 -10.16 -0.53
CA ILE A 171 8.58 -10.01 0.66
C ILE A 171 9.86 -10.83 0.52
N ALA A 172 11.00 -10.23 0.84
CA ALA A 172 12.33 -10.82 0.71
C ALA A 172 12.53 -11.49 -0.67
N ALA A 173 12.18 -10.75 -1.73
CA ALA A 173 12.21 -11.21 -3.09
C ALA A 173 12.89 -10.18 -4.00
N THR A 174 13.47 -10.68 -5.10
CA THR A 174 14.12 -9.85 -6.11
C THR A 174 13.19 -9.59 -7.30
N PRO A 175 13.24 -8.38 -7.90
CA PRO A 175 12.47 -8.07 -9.09
C PRO A 175 12.93 -8.92 -10.30
N VAL A 176 12.02 -9.71 -10.85
CA VAL A 176 12.22 -10.48 -12.09
C VAL A 176 11.29 -9.95 -13.18
N ALA A 177 11.44 -10.42 -14.44
CA ALA A 177 10.56 -10.02 -15.52
C ALA A 177 9.09 -10.36 -15.20
N SER A 178 8.19 -9.37 -15.29
CA SER A 178 6.75 -9.53 -15.07
C SER A 178 5.91 -8.62 -15.96
N ALA A 179 4.60 -8.88 -16.00
CA ALA A 179 3.62 -8.11 -16.76
C ALA A 179 2.99 -6.95 -15.95
N ALA A 180 3.55 -6.61 -14.79
CA ALA A 180 3.04 -5.54 -13.95
C ALA A 180 3.04 -4.17 -14.65
N ASP A 181 2.02 -3.37 -14.38
CA ASP A 181 1.90 -1.98 -14.85
C ASP A 181 2.90 -1.07 -14.13
N THR A 182 3.00 -1.20 -12.81
CA THR A 182 4.02 -0.53 -12.01
C THR A 182 4.73 -1.50 -11.09
N ARG A 183 5.95 -1.15 -10.71
CA ARG A 183 6.78 -1.92 -9.79
C ARG A 183 7.43 -0.98 -8.81
N TRP A 184 7.29 -1.27 -7.53
CA TRP A 184 7.71 -0.43 -6.42
C TRP A 184 8.67 -1.17 -5.51
N ALA A 185 9.74 -0.52 -5.08
CA ALA A 185 10.47 -0.92 -3.89
C ALA A 185 10.00 -0.06 -2.71
N VAL A 186 9.70 -0.71 -1.60
CA VAL A 186 9.24 -0.06 -0.38
C VAL A 186 10.21 -0.39 0.74
N ARG A 187 10.70 0.64 1.40
CA ARG A 187 11.60 0.53 2.57
C ARG A 187 10.99 1.27 3.75
N SER A 188 11.36 0.83 4.91
CA SER A 188 11.08 1.56 6.15
C SER A 188 11.80 2.90 6.16
N CYS A 189 11.15 3.90 6.73
CA CYS A 189 11.72 5.23 6.91
C CYS A 189 11.37 5.76 8.29
N ALA A 190 12.26 6.55 8.87
CA ALA A 190 11.98 7.18 10.17
C ALA A 190 10.86 8.19 10.03
N SER A 191 9.85 8.09 10.88
CA SER A 191 8.78 9.08 10.98
C SER A 191 9.17 10.24 11.88
N GLN A 192 8.59 11.42 11.61
CA GLN A 192 8.75 12.57 12.50
C GLN A 192 7.87 12.38 13.75
N PRO A 193 8.44 12.48 14.97
CA PRO A 193 7.65 12.36 16.17
C PRO A 193 6.61 13.49 16.26
N LEU A 194 5.43 13.16 16.72
CA LEU A 194 4.38 14.11 17.04
C LEU A 194 4.67 14.82 18.39
N PRO A 195 3.92 15.88 18.75
CA PRO A 195 4.05 16.54 20.04
C PRO A 195 4.04 15.55 21.21
N ALA A 196 4.79 15.85 22.26
CA ALA A 196 5.03 14.98 23.43
C ALA A 196 5.74 13.65 23.09
N ASN A 197 6.53 13.63 22.00
CA ASN A 197 7.25 12.45 21.53
C ASN A 197 6.33 11.26 21.21
N ALA A 198 5.10 11.54 20.79
CA ALA A 198 4.21 10.51 20.31
C ALA A 198 4.68 9.96 18.94
N PRO A 199 4.38 8.69 18.62
CA PRO A 199 4.73 8.11 17.32
C PRO A 199 4.21 8.96 16.17
N GLY A 200 5.05 9.20 15.16
CA GLY A 200 4.68 9.94 13.96
C GLY A 200 3.80 9.14 13.01
N HIS A 201 3.41 9.77 11.93
CA HIS A 201 2.67 9.11 10.85
C HIS A 201 3.52 8.01 10.19
N PRO A 202 2.89 6.92 9.70
CA PRO A 202 3.61 5.91 8.92
C PRO A 202 4.34 6.56 7.73
N THR A 203 5.65 6.37 7.67
CA THR A 203 6.51 6.98 6.66
C THR A 203 7.26 5.90 5.88
N PHE A 204 7.34 6.07 4.57
CA PHE A 204 7.94 5.11 3.66
C PHE A 204 8.93 5.80 2.72
N ASP A 205 9.97 5.07 2.37
CA ASP A 205 10.85 5.38 1.25
C ASP A 205 10.42 4.51 0.06
N LEU A 206 9.83 5.16 -0.95
CA LEU A 206 9.26 4.53 -2.13
C LEU A 206 10.15 4.80 -3.34
N GLU A 207 10.46 3.75 -4.10
CA GLU A 207 11.16 3.86 -5.38
C GLU A 207 10.33 3.19 -6.48
N LEU A 208 10.05 3.92 -7.56
CA LEU A 208 9.36 3.39 -8.73
C LEU A 208 10.38 2.69 -9.64
N LEU A 209 10.50 1.38 -9.49
CA LEU A 209 11.45 0.57 -10.25
C LEU A 209 11.08 0.43 -11.73
N ARG A 210 9.78 0.49 -12.04
CA ARG A 210 9.25 0.34 -13.40
C ARG A 210 7.84 0.88 -13.52
N GLN A 211 7.55 1.45 -14.70
CA GLN A 211 6.22 1.77 -15.17
C GLN A 211 6.06 1.33 -16.63
N ARG A 212 4.96 0.67 -16.95
CA ARG A 212 4.65 0.22 -18.32
C ARG A 212 4.37 1.41 -19.23
N GLY A 213 5.09 1.50 -20.35
CA GLY A 213 4.87 2.55 -21.35
C GLY A 213 5.41 3.94 -20.98
N ARG A 214 6.11 4.07 -19.86
CA ARG A 214 6.80 5.30 -19.44
C ARG A 214 8.17 4.95 -18.84
N GLY A 215 9.07 5.92 -18.78
CA GLY A 215 10.29 5.77 -17.99
C GLY A 215 9.92 5.59 -16.52
N ALA A 216 10.57 4.63 -15.87
CA ALA A 216 10.51 4.54 -14.41
C ALA A 216 11.61 5.43 -13.88
N ASP A 217 11.24 6.50 -13.18
CA ASP A 217 12.21 7.34 -12.49
C ASP A 217 11.48 8.05 -11.35
N GLY A 218 11.92 7.79 -10.13
CA GLY A 218 11.43 8.50 -8.98
C GLY A 218 11.61 7.73 -7.68
N ARG A 219 12.07 8.46 -6.69
CA ARG A 219 12.16 8.02 -5.30
C ARG A 219 11.60 9.11 -4.41
N TRP A 220 10.71 8.73 -3.52
CA TRP A 220 10.00 9.68 -2.66
C TRP A 220 9.95 9.15 -1.25
N GLN A 221 10.14 10.03 -0.28
CA GLN A 221 9.69 9.79 1.07
C GLN A 221 8.24 10.27 1.17
N VAL A 222 7.36 9.43 1.71
CA VAL A 222 5.95 9.76 1.85
C VAL A 222 5.47 9.43 3.25
N GLU A 223 4.55 10.24 3.75
CA GLU A 223 3.79 9.98 4.97
C GLU A 223 2.35 9.61 4.61
N TRP A 224 1.74 8.76 5.43
CA TRP A 224 0.33 8.45 5.32
C TRP A 224 -0.50 9.37 6.21
N ASN A 225 -1.28 10.24 5.59
CA ASN A 225 -2.30 11.00 6.30
C ASN A 225 -3.57 10.15 6.44
N ARG A 226 -3.80 9.61 7.63
CA ARG A 226 -4.93 8.73 7.93
C ARG A 226 -6.28 9.45 7.81
N GLU A 227 -6.38 10.71 8.22
CA GLU A 227 -7.64 11.46 8.22
C GLU A 227 -8.15 11.70 6.80
N GLN A 228 -7.25 12.02 5.89
CA GLN A 228 -7.55 12.25 4.49
C GLN A 228 -7.42 11.00 3.63
N ALA A 229 -6.88 9.91 4.19
CA ALA A 229 -6.55 8.66 3.49
C ALA A 229 -5.71 8.91 2.23
N VAL A 230 -4.65 9.71 2.31
CA VAL A 230 -3.75 10.08 1.21
C VAL A 230 -2.29 9.95 1.63
N PHE A 231 -1.42 9.77 0.63
CA PHE A 231 0.01 9.96 0.82
C PHE A 231 0.37 11.43 0.65
N THR A 232 1.25 11.94 1.50
CA THR A 232 1.76 13.31 1.47
C THR A 232 3.27 13.32 1.55
N SER A 233 3.91 14.42 1.20
CA SER A 233 5.33 14.62 1.52
C SER A 233 5.50 14.71 3.03
N PRO A 234 6.60 14.17 3.61
CA PRO A 234 6.86 14.30 5.03
C PRO A 234 6.88 15.77 5.45
N THR A 235 6.24 16.05 6.58
CA THR A 235 6.29 17.41 7.14
C THR A 235 7.73 17.73 7.52
N PRO A 236 8.31 18.84 7.04
CA PRO A 236 9.66 19.22 7.45
C PRO A 236 9.76 19.31 8.97
N SER A 237 10.79 18.70 9.55
CA SER A 237 11.02 18.81 11.00
C SER A 237 11.16 20.29 11.37
N GLY A 238 10.11 20.83 12.01
CA GLY A 238 10.10 22.20 12.52
C GLY A 238 10.90 22.39 13.83
N ALA A 239 11.91 21.56 14.07
CA ALA A 239 12.88 21.83 15.12
C ALA A 239 13.72 23.06 14.71
N VAL A 240 13.12 24.23 14.84
CA VAL A 240 13.89 25.49 14.95
C VAL A 240 14.76 25.27 16.18
N VAL A 241 16.05 24.99 15.95
CA VAL A 241 17.05 25.10 17.02
C VAL A 241 16.98 26.56 17.44
N ALA A 242 16.29 26.84 18.54
CA ALA A 242 16.34 28.15 19.16
C ALA A 242 17.82 28.37 19.51
N VAL A 243 18.50 29.19 18.72
CA VAL A 243 19.83 29.67 19.07
C VAL A 243 19.66 30.35 20.43
N PRO A 244 20.29 29.85 21.51
CA PRO A 244 20.13 30.46 22.82
C PRO A 244 20.57 31.91 22.67
N ALA A 245 19.64 32.84 22.93
CA ALA A 245 19.94 34.25 22.94
C ALA A 245 21.13 34.47 23.89
N ARG A 246 22.26 34.90 23.35
CA ARG A 246 23.46 35.17 24.13
C ARG A 246 23.07 36.18 25.19
N ARG A 247 22.99 35.73 26.45
CA ARG A 247 22.73 36.61 27.59
C ARG A 247 23.77 37.71 27.55
N PRO A 248 23.40 39.01 27.49
CA PRO A 248 24.39 40.06 27.52
C PRO A 248 25.22 39.92 28.78
N ALA A 249 26.54 39.97 28.64
CA ALA A 249 27.46 39.91 29.76
C ALA A 249 27.07 41.01 30.78
N ALA A 250 26.89 40.60 32.02
CA ALA A 250 26.62 41.53 33.12
C ALA A 250 27.77 42.57 33.15
N ALA A 251 27.40 43.86 33.22
CA ALA A 251 28.40 44.94 33.33
C ALA A 251 29.23 44.72 34.60
N PRO A 252 30.57 44.99 34.55
CA PRO A 252 31.43 44.80 35.74
C PRO A 252 30.99 45.74 36.86
N ILE A 253 30.80 45.23 38.04
CA ILE A 253 30.48 45.97 39.24
C ILE A 253 31.72 46.81 39.63
N PRO A 254 31.65 48.13 39.75
CA PRO A 254 32.80 48.94 40.14
C PRO A 254 33.16 48.66 41.60
N LEU A 255 34.41 48.20 41.85
CA LEU A 255 34.95 48.06 43.20
C LEU A 255 35.11 49.46 43.81
N ARG A 256 34.30 49.76 44.86
CA ARG A 256 34.50 50.92 45.73
C ARG A 256 35.80 50.72 46.50
N ARG A 257 36.80 51.60 46.27
CA ARG A 257 37.94 51.72 47.16
C ARG A 257 37.48 52.31 48.47
N ALA A 258 37.73 51.59 49.57
CA ALA A 258 37.64 52.14 50.93
C ALA A 258 38.87 53.01 51.18
N GLY A 259 38.65 54.24 51.56
CA GLY A 259 39.68 55.15 52.10
C GLY A 259 39.82 54.96 53.58
#